data_c3618014a272d2880fa6cc5bccb5b52d
#
_entry.id   c3618014a272d2880fa6cc5bccb5b52d
#
_cell.length_a   1.000
_cell.length_b   1.000
_cell.length_c   1.000
_cell.angle_alpha   90.00
_cell.angle_beta   90.00
_cell.angle_gamma   90.00
#
_symmetry.space_group_name_H-M   'P 1'
#
loop_
_entity.id
_entity.type
_entity.pdbx_description
1 polymer ?
#
loop_
_entity_poly.entity_id
_entity_poly.type
_entity_poly.pdbx_seq_one_letter_code
_entity_poly.pdbx_strand_id
1 'polypeptide(L)'
;MLNKKIKVTIITITILTIIVTYCILMPPKVLTRENNKGNEYEQLDRLMNTTRYREQVNKAGYEVDENDIMMDRIPVLETRGETKFIIQSPTNSKKIYVYVTGYLNLIIFDRNMSIVDSSIDQGEDKPSRKLTEEEKSKYEKEIKQEINKLLDDVYKAGEKMK
;
A
#
# COMPACT_ATOMS: atom_id res chain seq x y z
N MET A 1 -37.16 -39.65 -7.48
CA MET A 1 -37.36 -38.21 -7.83
C MET A 1 -37.36 -37.38 -6.55
N LEU A 2 -36.52 -36.38 -6.44
CA LEU A 2 -36.46 -35.49 -5.26
C LEU A 2 -37.76 -34.66 -5.17
N ASN A 3 -38.32 -34.58 -3.99
CA ASN A 3 -39.57 -33.83 -3.74
C ASN A 3 -39.35 -32.34 -4.11
N LYS A 4 -40.34 -31.71 -4.77
CA LYS A 4 -40.29 -30.32 -5.22
C LYS A 4 -39.88 -29.35 -4.10
N LYS A 5 -40.34 -29.57 -2.87
CA LYS A 5 -39.94 -28.77 -1.70
C LYS A 5 -38.46 -28.91 -1.37
N ILE A 6 -37.90 -30.13 -1.44
CA ILE A 6 -36.47 -30.37 -1.16
C ILE A 6 -35.61 -29.69 -2.21
N LYS A 7 -35.98 -29.70 -3.50
CA LYS A 7 -35.27 -29.02 -4.57
C LYS A 7 -35.23 -27.51 -4.33
N VAL A 8 -36.34 -26.89 -3.98
CA VAL A 8 -36.42 -25.46 -3.68
C VAL A 8 -35.52 -25.10 -2.49
N THR A 9 -35.55 -25.87 -1.42
CA THR A 9 -34.73 -25.64 -0.22
C THR A 9 -33.24 -25.71 -0.57
N ILE A 10 -32.79 -26.71 -1.35
CA ILE A 10 -31.39 -26.84 -1.77
C ILE A 10 -30.96 -25.63 -2.59
N ILE A 11 -31.76 -25.20 -3.57
CA ILE A 11 -31.45 -24.04 -4.41
C ILE A 11 -31.32 -22.77 -3.55
N THR A 12 -32.24 -22.56 -2.61
CA THR A 12 -32.23 -21.39 -1.72
C THR A 12 -30.97 -21.37 -0.85
N ILE A 13 -30.57 -22.51 -0.26
CA ILE A 13 -29.36 -22.62 0.55
C ILE A 13 -28.13 -22.34 -0.31
N THR A 14 -28.07 -22.91 -1.52
CA THR A 14 -26.91 -22.69 -2.44
C THR A 14 -26.77 -21.22 -2.81
N ILE A 15 -27.86 -20.52 -3.16
CA ILE A 15 -27.85 -19.10 -3.49
C ILE A 15 -27.41 -18.28 -2.27
N LEU A 16 -27.92 -18.58 -1.08
CA LEU A 16 -27.55 -17.88 0.14
C LEU A 16 -26.04 -18.06 0.45
N THR A 17 -25.54 -19.28 0.29
CA THR A 17 -24.11 -19.58 0.48
C THR A 17 -23.26 -18.80 -0.52
N ILE A 18 -23.64 -18.73 -1.79
CA ILE A 18 -22.93 -17.97 -2.82
C ILE A 18 -22.91 -16.48 -2.46
N ILE A 19 -24.04 -15.90 -2.05
CA ILE A 19 -24.16 -14.49 -1.67
C ILE A 19 -23.26 -14.20 -0.46
N VAL A 20 -23.33 -15.04 0.59
CA VAL A 20 -22.50 -14.86 1.79
C VAL A 20 -21.02 -14.97 1.45
N THR A 21 -20.64 -15.97 0.66
CA THR A 21 -19.25 -16.14 0.21
C THR A 21 -18.77 -14.94 -0.61
N TYR A 22 -19.61 -14.43 -1.51
CA TYR A 22 -19.31 -13.25 -2.30
C TYR A 22 -19.14 -12.00 -1.43
N CYS A 23 -20.02 -11.78 -0.45
CA CYS A 23 -19.90 -10.65 0.49
C CYS A 23 -18.65 -10.75 1.37
N ILE A 24 -18.25 -11.96 1.78
CA ILE A 24 -17.03 -12.19 2.59
C ILE A 24 -15.76 -11.99 1.77
N LEU A 25 -15.78 -12.41 0.49
CA LEU A 25 -14.60 -12.32 -0.40
C LEU A 25 -14.45 -10.95 -1.06
N MET A 26 -15.50 -10.12 -1.08
CA MET A 26 -15.36 -8.78 -1.62
C MET A 26 -14.52 -7.90 -0.69
N PRO A 27 -13.46 -7.28 -1.22
CA PRO A 27 -12.72 -6.30 -0.44
C PRO A 27 -13.65 -5.14 -0.05
N PRO A 28 -13.46 -4.55 1.14
CA PRO A 28 -14.30 -3.45 1.63
C PRO A 28 -14.31 -2.29 0.63
N LYS A 29 -15.43 -1.59 0.53
CA LYS A 29 -15.54 -0.41 -0.35
C LYS A 29 -14.62 0.72 0.10
N VAL A 30 -14.37 0.80 1.39
CA VAL A 30 -13.57 1.83 2.05
C VAL A 30 -12.59 1.15 2.98
N LEU A 31 -11.33 1.59 2.96
CA LEU A 31 -10.32 1.15 3.92
C LEU A 31 -10.50 1.89 5.25
N THR A 32 -10.46 1.12 6.32
CA THR A 32 -10.43 1.62 7.70
C THR A 32 -9.34 0.90 8.46
N ARG A 33 -8.94 1.43 9.61
CA ARG A 33 -7.96 0.76 10.50
C ARG A 33 -8.42 -0.65 10.92
N GLU A 34 -9.75 -0.88 10.99
CA GLU A 34 -10.32 -2.17 11.37
C GLU A 34 -10.22 -3.23 10.28
N ASN A 35 -10.36 -2.84 9.00
CA ASN A 35 -10.42 -3.76 7.87
C ASN A 35 -9.11 -3.84 7.06
N ASN A 36 -8.19 -2.89 7.22
CA ASN A 36 -6.86 -2.92 6.62
C ASN A 36 -5.84 -3.50 7.60
N LYS A 37 -5.96 -4.80 7.89
CA LYS A 37 -5.07 -5.53 8.79
C LYS A 37 -3.72 -5.82 8.13
N GLY A 38 -2.73 -6.11 8.98
CA GLY A 38 -1.36 -6.42 8.58
C GLY A 38 -0.37 -5.36 9.07
N ASN A 39 0.89 -5.53 8.73
CA ASN A 39 1.93 -4.55 9.01
C ASN A 39 1.87 -3.37 8.02
N GLU A 40 2.72 -2.37 8.21
CA GLU A 40 2.74 -1.15 7.38
C GLU A 40 2.96 -1.48 5.89
N TYR A 41 3.79 -2.47 5.58
CA TYR A 41 4.02 -2.92 4.20
C TYR A 41 2.70 -3.39 3.56
N GLU A 42 2.00 -4.32 4.20
CA GLU A 42 0.78 -4.91 3.67
C GLU A 42 -0.35 -3.89 3.53
N GLN A 43 -0.44 -2.97 4.48
CA GLN A 43 -1.42 -1.89 4.47
C GLN A 43 -1.16 -0.91 3.31
N LEU A 44 0.09 -0.53 3.12
CA LEU A 44 0.52 0.39 2.07
C LEU A 44 0.43 -0.26 0.68
N ASP A 45 0.89 -1.51 0.54
CA ASP A 45 0.81 -2.27 -0.71
C ASP A 45 -0.64 -2.38 -1.20
N ARG A 46 -1.58 -2.71 -0.31
CA ARG A 46 -3.01 -2.77 -0.63
C ARG A 46 -3.56 -1.42 -1.06
N LEU A 47 -3.15 -0.35 -0.39
CA LEU A 47 -3.56 1.01 -0.71
C LEU A 47 -3.11 1.42 -2.11
N MET A 48 -1.87 1.15 -2.45
CA MET A 48 -1.24 1.57 -3.70
C MET A 48 -1.66 0.70 -4.89
N ASN A 49 -1.73 -0.61 -4.70
CA ASN A 49 -1.98 -1.58 -5.77
C ASN A 49 -3.47 -1.84 -6.05
N THR A 50 -4.39 -1.18 -5.32
CA THR A 50 -5.84 -1.37 -5.52
C THR A 50 -6.50 -0.08 -5.98
N THR A 51 -6.86 0.00 -7.26
CA THR A 51 -7.49 1.20 -7.87
C THR A 51 -8.78 1.65 -7.17
N ARG A 52 -9.49 0.71 -6.54
CA ARG A 52 -10.71 0.98 -5.75
C ARG A 52 -10.52 2.04 -4.67
N TYR A 53 -9.32 2.16 -4.10
CA TYR A 53 -9.06 3.08 -2.98
C TYR A 53 -8.50 4.43 -3.41
N ARG A 54 -8.28 4.66 -4.71
CA ARG A 54 -7.73 5.92 -5.23
C ARG A 54 -8.56 7.14 -4.84
N GLU A 55 -9.89 7.03 -4.91
CA GLU A 55 -10.77 8.13 -4.47
C GLU A 55 -10.57 8.47 -2.99
N GLN A 56 -10.41 7.46 -2.14
CA GLN A 56 -10.15 7.65 -0.72
C GLN A 56 -8.78 8.29 -0.47
N VAL A 57 -7.76 7.86 -1.20
CA VAL A 57 -6.41 8.45 -1.17
C VAL A 57 -6.47 9.92 -1.58
N ASN A 58 -7.17 10.23 -2.67
CA ASN A 58 -7.34 11.60 -3.16
C ASN A 58 -8.09 12.48 -2.14
N LYS A 59 -9.14 11.96 -1.49
CA LYS A 59 -9.85 12.67 -0.42
C LYS A 59 -9.01 12.90 0.82
N ALA A 60 -8.04 12.04 1.08
CA ALA A 60 -7.03 12.25 2.12
C ALA A 60 -5.97 13.29 1.71
N GLY A 61 -6.02 13.71 0.45
CA GLY A 61 -5.13 14.71 -0.11
C GLY A 61 -3.82 14.16 -0.65
N TYR A 62 -3.72 12.85 -0.86
CA TYR A 62 -2.61 12.20 -1.55
C TYR A 62 -3.06 11.78 -2.94
N GLU A 63 -2.10 11.43 -3.77
CA GLU A 63 -2.34 10.93 -5.12
C GLU A 63 -1.49 9.70 -5.37
N VAL A 64 -2.07 8.69 -6.00
CA VAL A 64 -1.32 7.53 -6.48
C VAL A 64 -1.17 7.67 -7.98
N ASP A 65 0.02 8.07 -8.39
CA ASP A 65 0.42 8.11 -9.78
C ASP A 65 0.88 6.74 -10.29
N GLU A 66 0.91 6.57 -11.59
CA GLU A 66 1.46 5.40 -12.25
C GLU A 66 2.64 5.84 -13.12
N ASN A 67 3.84 5.42 -12.75
CA ASN A 67 5.01 5.58 -13.61
C ASN A 67 5.13 4.38 -14.56
N ASP A 68 5.06 4.64 -15.86
CA ASP A 68 5.38 3.66 -16.90
C ASP A 68 6.91 3.51 -17.00
N ILE A 69 7.48 2.60 -16.21
CA ILE A 69 8.87 2.22 -16.35
C ILE A 69 8.91 0.86 -17.06
N MET A 70 9.35 0.83 -18.32
CA MET A 70 9.54 -0.39 -19.13
C MET A 70 8.32 -1.33 -19.18
N MET A 71 7.13 -0.79 -19.41
CA MET A 71 5.84 -1.52 -19.50
C MET A 71 5.24 -2.02 -18.18
N ASP A 72 5.93 -1.89 -17.05
CA ASP A 72 5.34 -2.16 -15.74
C ASP A 72 4.79 -0.86 -15.15
N ARG A 73 3.48 -0.81 -14.93
CA ARG A 73 2.84 0.30 -14.21
C ARG A 73 3.15 0.17 -12.73
N ILE A 74 4.10 0.96 -12.26
CA ILE A 74 4.49 0.98 -10.86
C ILE A 74 3.73 2.09 -10.16
N PRO A 75 2.88 1.78 -9.16
CA PRO A 75 2.22 2.79 -8.38
C PRO A 75 3.24 3.61 -7.57
N VAL A 76 3.08 4.92 -7.62
CA VAL A 76 3.92 5.92 -6.97
C VAL A 76 3.07 6.78 -6.05
N LEU A 77 3.52 7.01 -4.83
CA LEU A 77 2.86 7.84 -3.85
C LEU A 77 3.89 8.73 -3.15
N GLU A 78 3.58 10.04 -3.06
CA GLU A 78 4.42 11.01 -2.37
C GLU A 78 3.86 11.36 -0.98
N THR A 79 4.72 11.36 0.05
CA THR A 79 4.36 11.81 1.40
C THR A 79 4.33 13.34 1.50
N ARG A 80 3.67 13.86 2.55
CA ARG A 80 3.48 15.30 2.75
C ARG A 80 4.22 15.86 3.96
N GLY A 81 5.14 15.10 4.54
CA GLY A 81 5.97 15.53 5.66
C GLY A 81 6.98 16.62 5.29
N GLU A 82 7.75 17.09 6.27
CA GLU A 82 8.85 18.02 6.06
C GLU A 82 9.88 17.42 5.09
N THR A 83 10.19 16.15 5.27
CA THR A 83 10.93 15.35 4.30
C THR A 83 9.94 14.62 3.41
N LYS A 84 9.97 14.91 2.12
CA LYS A 84 9.15 14.22 1.14
C LYS A 84 9.79 12.91 0.74
N PHE A 85 9.02 11.83 0.87
CA PHE A 85 9.39 10.50 0.39
C PHE A 85 8.52 10.13 -0.80
N ILE A 86 9.15 9.69 -1.88
CA ILE A 86 8.47 9.11 -3.03
C ILE A 86 8.49 7.60 -2.84
N ILE A 87 7.33 7.00 -2.67
CA ILE A 87 7.15 5.58 -2.36
C ILE A 87 6.71 4.86 -3.63
N GLN A 88 7.39 3.79 -3.98
CA GLN A 88 7.02 2.89 -5.07
C GLN A 88 6.82 1.48 -4.52
N SER A 89 5.70 0.85 -4.89
CA SER A 89 5.40 -0.54 -4.55
C SER A 89 5.20 -1.35 -5.84
N PRO A 90 6.27 -1.86 -6.46
CA PRO A 90 6.16 -2.66 -7.67
C PRO A 90 5.41 -3.96 -7.37
N THR A 91 4.40 -4.24 -8.17
CA THR A 91 3.61 -5.47 -8.07
C THR A 91 4.52 -6.70 -8.07
N ASN A 92 4.33 -7.61 -7.12
CA ASN A 92 5.11 -8.84 -6.95
C ASN A 92 6.58 -8.69 -6.48
N SER A 93 7.09 -7.48 -6.25
CA SER A 93 8.48 -7.30 -5.81
C SER A 93 8.74 -7.75 -4.37
N LYS A 94 7.70 -7.77 -3.53
CA LYS A 94 7.80 -7.97 -2.07
C LYS A 94 8.70 -6.93 -1.38
N LYS A 95 8.92 -5.80 -2.03
CA LYS A 95 9.76 -4.69 -1.58
C LYS A 95 9.06 -3.37 -1.83
N ILE A 96 9.38 -2.40 -0.98
CA ILE A 96 9.02 -0.99 -1.19
C ILE A 96 10.30 -0.23 -1.48
N TYR A 97 10.25 0.61 -2.50
CA TYR A 97 11.31 1.51 -2.89
C TYR A 97 10.94 2.90 -2.42
N VAL A 98 11.78 3.51 -1.60
CA VAL A 98 11.58 4.85 -1.07
C VAL A 98 12.69 5.75 -1.55
N TYR A 99 12.33 6.79 -2.28
CA TYR A 99 13.27 7.81 -2.71
C TYR A 99 13.18 9.02 -1.78
N VAL A 100 14.33 9.50 -1.37
CA VAL A 100 14.48 10.65 -0.49
C VAL A 100 15.12 11.78 -1.29
N THR A 101 14.60 13.01 -1.14
CA THR A 101 15.13 14.18 -1.88
C THR A 101 15.05 13.97 -3.40
N GLY A 102 13.87 13.72 -3.92
CA GLY A 102 13.67 13.34 -5.31
C GLY A 102 14.13 11.90 -5.57
N TYR A 103 14.66 11.62 -6.75
CA TYR A 103 15.10 10.25 -7.13
C TYR A 103 16.58 9.98 -6.87
N LEU A 104 17.28 10.85 -6.14
CA LEU A 104 18.73 10.76 -5.94
C LEU A 104 19.12 9.70 -4.90
N ASN A 105 18.31 9.55 -3.87
CA ASN A 105 18.62 8.64 -2.76
C ASN A 105 17.56 7.56 -2.68
N LEU A 106 17.95 6.30 -2.92
CA LEU A 106 17.08 5.14 -2.89
C LEU A 106 17.30 4.33 -1.61
N ILE A 107 16.20 4.01 -0.94
CA ILE A 107 16.16 3.10 0.22
C ILE A 107 15.16 1.98 -0.09
N ILE A 108 15.56 0.74 0.11
CA ILE A 108 14.73 -0.43 -0.19
C ILE A 108 14.35 -1.14 1.10
N PHE A 109 13.05 -1.29 1.31
CA PHE A 109 12.47 -2.00 2.44
C PHE A 109 11.98 -3.39 2.02
N ASP A 110 12.09 -4.34 2.93
CA ASP A 110 11.44 -5.65 2.83
C ASP A 110 10.00 -5.61 3.37
N ARG A 111 9.34 -6.78 3.41
CA ARG A 111 7.98 -6.93 3.96
C ARG A 111 7.84 -6.63 5.45
N ASN A 112 8.94 -6.67 6.19
CA ASN A 112 8.95 -6.35 7.63
C ASN A 112 9.20 -4.87 7.88
N MET A 113 9.26 -4.07 6.81
CA MET A 113 9.64 -2.65 6.87
C MET A 113 11.04 -2.45 7.47
N SER A 114 11.97 -3.35 7.15
CA SER A 114 13.39 -3.23 7.45
C SER A 114 14.18 -2.85 6.21
N ILE A 115 15.16 -1.96 6.35
CA ILE A 115 16.01 -1.55 5.23
C ILE A 115 16.93 -2.70 4.85
N VAL A 116 16.78 -3.20 3.61
CA VAL A 116 17.59 -4.30 3.07
C VAL A 116 18.65 -3.82 2.08
N ASP A 117 18.44 -2.66 1.49
CA ASP A 117 19.41 -2.05 0.58
C ASP A 117 19.24 -0.52 0.51
N SER A 118 20.27 0.17 0.02
CA SER A 118 20.23 1.62 -0.18
C SER A 118 21.26 2.05 -1.22
N SER A 119 21.00 3.19 -1.86
CA SER A 119 21.94 3.86 -2.76
C SER A 119 21.82 5.36 -2.54
N ILE A 120 22.83 5.95 -1.94
CA ILE A 120 22.87 7.37 -1.59
C ILE A 120 23.83 8.08 -2.51
N ASP A 121 23.34 9.08 -3.21
CA ASP A 121 24.12 9.93 -4.08
C ASP A 121 25.11 10.79 -3.27
N GLN A 122 26.35 10.88 -3.73
CA GLN A 122 27.40 11.69 -3.11
C GLN A 122 27.77 12.92 -3.94
N GLY A 123 27.03 13.19 -5.02
CA GLY A 123 27.33 14.25 -5.98
C GLY A 123 28.23 13.81 -7.13
N GLU A 124 28.52 14.74 -8.03
CA GLU A 124 29.26 14.48 -9.26
C GLU A 124 30.60 13.79 -8.97
N ASP A 125 30.94 12.81 -9.79
CA ASP A 125 32.19 12.05 -9.78
C ASP A 125 32.44 11.11 -8.58
N LYS A 126 31.46 10.91 -7.69
CA LYS A 126 31.58 9.95 -6.59
C LYS A 126 30.62 8.77 -6.77
N PRO A 127 31.07 7.54 -6.50
CA PRO A 127 30.17 6.40 -6.51
C PRO A 127 29.12 6.54 -5.39
N SER A 128 27.91 6.04 -5.61
CA SER A 128 26.91 5.98 -4.56
C SER A 128 27.39 5.11 -3.40
N ARG A 129 26.96 5.47 -2.19
CA ARG A 129 27.29 4.71 -0.98
C ARG A 129 26.04 4.05 -0.36
N LYS A 130 26.28 3.10 0.51
CA LYS A 130 25.23 2.54 1.38
C LYS A 130 25.03 3.40 2.61
N LEU A 131 23.83 3.30 3.22
CA LEU A 131 23.57 3.88 4.53
C LEU A 131 24.43 3.22 5.60
N THR A 132 24.90 4.01 6.56
CA THR A 132 25.43 3.51 7.83
C THR A 132 24.31 2.93 8.70
N GLU A 133 24.63 2.16 9.73
CA GLU A 133 23.62 1.58 10.64
C GLU A 133 22.85 2.68 11.40
N GLU A 134 23.50 3.77 11.75
CA GLU A 134 22.85 4.93 12.39
C GLU A 134 21.86 5.61 11.42
N GLU A 135 22.25 5.83 10.18
CA GLU A 135 21.38 6.39 9.14
C GLU A 135 20.19 5.46 8.85
N LYS A 136 20.42 4.13 8.78
CA LYS A 136 19.33 3.16 8.61
C LYS A 136 18.31 3.29 9.74
N SER A 137 18.75 3.29 10.99
CA SER A 137 17.86 3.41 12.15
C SER A 137 17.04 4.71 12.10
N LYS A 138 17.67 5.82 11.72
CA LYS A 138 17.01 7.12 11.55
C LYS A 138 15.96 7.06 10.45
N TYR A 139 16.32 6.62 9.23
CA TYR A 139 15.42 6.57 8.10
C TYR A 139 14.28 5.58 8.29
N GLU A 140 14.52 4.41 8.90
CA GLU A 140 13.44 3.48 9.22
C GLU A 140 12.38 4.14 10.11
N LYS A 141 12.81 4.87 11.13
CA LYS A 141 11.89 5.57 12.03
C LYS A 141 11.12 6.67 11.32
N GLU A 142 11.80 7.54 10.57
CA GLU A 142 11.18 8.67 9.87
C GLU A 142 10.19 8.20 8.80
N ILE A 143 10.59 7.24 7.97
CA ILE A 143 9.77 6.73 6.89
C ILE A 143 8.54 5.99 7.44
N LYS A 144 8.70 5.15 8.48
CA LYS A 144 7.56 4.50 9.16
C LYS A 144 6.59 5.51 9.75
N GLN A 145 7.08 6.59 10.34
CA GLN A 145 6.23 7.65 10.88
C GLN A 145 5.39 8.33 9.78
N GLU A 146 6.01 8.67 8.64
CA GLU A 146 5.30 9.29 7.52
C GLU A 146 4.30 8.33 6.86
N ILE A 147 4.65 7.05 6.72
CA ILE A 147 3.72 6.02 6.22
C ILE A 147 2.52 5.87 7.16
N ASN A 148 2.74 5.80 8.47
CA ASN A 148 1.66 5.68 9.45
C ASN A 148 0.74 6.91 9.43
N LYS A 149 1.31 8.11 9.29
CA LYS A 149 0.54 9.35 9.15
C LYS A 149 -0.32 9.32 7.88
N LEU A 150 0.26 8.93 6.76
CA LEU A 150 -0.45 8.78 5.49
C LEU A 150 -1.61 7.78 5.63
N LEU A 151 -1.37 6.61 6.19
CA LEU A 151 -2.39 5.59 6.43
C LEU A 151 -3.52 6.13 7.31
N ASP A 152 -3.19 6.85 8.39
CA ASP A 152 -4.17 7.46 9.28
C ASP A 152 -5.04 8.51 8.57
N ASP A 153 -4.46 9.34 7.72
CA ASP A 153 -5.19 10.34 6.95
C ASP A 153 -6.14 9.67 5.95
N VAL A 154 -5.68 8.60 5.29
CA VAL A 154 -6.52 7.79 4.40
C VAL A 154 -7.68 7.14 5.15
N TYR A 155 -7.44 6.58 6.33
CA TYR A 155 -8.51 5.99 7.15
C TYR A 155 -9.54 7.02 7.60
N LYS A 156 -9.11 8.21 8.05
CA LYS A 156 -10.01 9.33 8.38
C LYS A 156 -10.84 9.77 7.18
N ALA A 157 -10.25 9.81 5.99
CA ALA A 157 -11.00 10.10 4.76
C ALA A 157 -12.05 9.03 4.49
N GLY A 158 -11.70 7.75 4.68
CA GLY A 158 -12.62 6.63 4.52
C GLY A 158 -13.80 6.65 5.48
N GLU A 159 -13.60 7.06 6.73
CA GLU A 159 -14.69 7.21 7.71
C GLU A 159 -15.71 8.25 7.29
N LYS A 160 -15.30 9.30 6.59
CA LYS A 160 -16.18 10.35 6.04
C LYS A 160 -16.90 9.93 4.75
N MET A 161 -16.53 8.77 4.18
CA MET A 161 -17.12 8.24 2.94
C MET A 161 -18.18 7.15 3.20
N LYS A 162 -18.35 6.74 4.44
CA LYS A 162 -19.40 5.79 4.87
C LYS A 162 -20.74 6.50 4.95
#